data_f7760312aebe04f4ea9f78c4a7d76f79
#
_entry.id   f7760312aebe04f4ea9f78c4a7d76f79
#
_cell.length_a   1.000
_cell.length_b   1.000
_cell.length_c   1.000
_cell.angle_alpha   90.00
_cell.angle_beta   90.00
_cell.angle_gamma   90.00
#
_symmetry.space_group_name_H-M   'P 1'
#
loop_
_entity.id
_entity.type
_entity.pdbx_description
1 polymer ?
#
loop_
_entity_poly.entity_id
_entity_poly.type
_entity_poly.pdbx_seq_one_letter_code
_entity_poly.pdbx_strand_id
1 'polypeptide(L)'
;MVPIRQFFSHRLIWLALLVALGIGTLFARTIWTMRNDEWSYAEKTNANLVSTLEQGLAWSLDSYDKSLEGVVREVSRPEVWALPPELRSRVVFDSSLRARGAGDVLVLDAQGRVVMESGSLAPRRVNLADRDYFLAFREHGKQGPF
;
A
#
# COMPACT_ATOMS: atom_id res chain seq x y z
N MET A 1 -29.18 -65.87 46.70
CA MET A 1 -28.04 -65.78 45.76
C MET A 1 -28.24 -64.53 44.88
N VAL A 2 -27.59 -63.43 45.25
CA VAL A 2 -27.65 -62.21 44.47
C VAL A 2 -26.66 -62.35 43.31
N PRO A 3 -27.07 -62.12 42.03
CA PRO A 3 -26.20 -62.41 40.90
C PRO A 3 -25.08 -61.36 40.83
N ILE A 4 -23.87 -61.78 41.10
CA ILE A 4 -22.61 -61.03 41.03
C ILE A 4 -22.44 -60.32 39.64
N ARG A 5 -23.17 -60.78 38.65
CA ARG A 5 -23.17 -60.23 37.26
C ARG A 5 -23.72 -58.82 37.14
N GLN A 6 -24.64 -58.38 38.00
CA GLN A 6 -25.21 -57.05 37.93
C GLN A 6 -24.30 -55.97 38.52
N PHE A 7 -23.46 -56.31 39.46
CA PHE A 7 -22.51 -55.34 40.05
C PHE A 7 -21.35 -55.01 39.09
N PHE A 8 -20.94 -55.97 38.27
CA PHE A 8 -19.87 -55.76 37.29
C PHE A 8 -20.35 -54.91 36.11
N SER A 9 -21.60 -55.03 35.65
CA SER A 9 -22.14 -54.28 34.54
C SER A 9 -22.23 -52.78 34.84
N HIS A 10 -22.63 -52.40 36.04
CA HIS A 10 -22.72 -50.98 36.41
C HIS A 10 -21.34 -50.31 36.48
N ARG A 11 -20.33 -50.96 36.98
CA ARG A 11 -18.96 -50.41 37.03
C ARG A 11 -18.38 -50.21 35.60
N LEU A 12 -18.61 -51.14 34.70
CA LEU A 12 -18.19 -51.04 33.31
C LEU A 12 -18.92 -49.89 32.57
N ILE A 13 -20.20 -49.67 32.83
CA ILE A 13 -20.98 -48.59 32.27
C ILE A 13 -20.44 -47.22 32.76
N TRP A 14 -20.16 -47.09 34.05
CA TRP A 14 -19.57 -45.87 34.61
C TRP A 14 -18.19 -45.58 34.06
N LEU A 15 -17.36 -46.58 33.85
CA LEU A 15 -16.03 -46.46 33.27
C LEU A 15 -16.10 -46.04 31.81
N ALA A 16 -17.02 -46.64 31.03
CA ALA A 16 -17.28 -46.26 29.64
C ALA A 16 -17.77 -44.81 29.53
N LEU A 17 -18.67 -44.40 30.44
CA LEU A 17 -19.16 -43.01 30.52
C LEU A 17 -18.06 -42.01 30.81
N LEU A 18 -17.16 -42.35 31.73
CA LEU A 18 -16.01 -41.50 32.13
C LEU A 18 -15.02 -41.34 30.96
N VAL A 19 -14.74 -42.42 30.23
CA VAL A 19 -13.90 -42.38 29.03
C VAL A 19 -14.54 -41.54 27.93
N ALA A 20 -15.85 -41.75 27.68
CA ALA A 20 -16.59 -40.98 26.69
C ALA A 20 -16.60 -39.45 27.02
N LEU A 21 -16.78 -39.10 28.31
CA LEU A 21 -16.73 -37.73 28.79
C LEU A 21 -15.33 -37.14 28.62
N GLY A 22 -14.27 -37.92 28.92
CA GLY A 22 -12.88 -37.50 28.72
C GLY A 22 -12.55 -37.22 27.25
N ILE A 23 -12.98 -38.10 26.36
CA ILE A 23 -12.80 -37.92 24.92
C ILE A 23 -13.62 -36.68 24.42
N GLY A 24 -14.87 -36.54 24.85
CA GLY A 24 -15.71 -35.41 24.51
C GLY A 24 -15.13 -34.06 24.94
N THR A 25 -14.57 -34.00 26.15
CA THR A 25 -13.93 -32.77 26.63
C THR A 25 -12.66 -32.43 25.86
N LEU A 26 -11.85 -33.43 25.52
CA LEU A 26 -10.67 -33.24 24.66
C LEU A 26 -11.06 -32.71 23.27
N PHE A 27 -12.06 -33.29 22.65
CA PHE A 27 -12.55 -32.84 21.34
C PHE A 27 -13.10 -31.40 21.41
N ALA A 28 -13.91 -31.10 22.41
CA ALA A 28 -14.46 -29.75 22.59
C ALA A 28 -13.34 -28.70 22.78
N ARG A 29 -12.31 -29.04 23.57
CA ARG A 29 -11.16 -28.17 23.78
C ARG A 29 -10.35 -27.97 22.51
N THR A 30 -10.13 -29.02 21.72
CA THR A 30 -9.39 -28.92 20.44
C THR A 30 -10.13 -28.06 19.44
N ILE A 31 -11.45 -28.21 19.31
CA ILE A 31 -12.26 -27.39 18.41
C ILE A 31 -12.22 -25.92 18.84
N TRP A 32 -12.28 -25.65 20.15
CA TRP A 32 -12.25 -24.28 20.65
C TRP A 32 -10.89 -23.61 20.42
N THR A 33 -9.78 -24.32 20.66
CA THR A 33 -8.44 -23.78 20.39
C THR A 33 -8.24 -23.53 18.90
N MET A 34 -8.60 -24.48 18.04
CA MET A 34 -8.49 -24.28 16.57
C MET A 34 -9.28 -23.05 16.09
N ARG A 35 -10.49 -22.89 16.58
CA ARG A 35 -11.33 -21.76 16.20
C ARG A 35 -10.75 -20.41 16.66
N ASN A 36 -10.15 -20.38 17.85
CA ASN A 36 -9.53 -19.16 18.38
C ASN A 36 -8.23 -18.80 17.66
N ASP A 37 -7.46 -19.81 17.26
CA ASP A 37 -6.19 -19.63 16.56
C ASP A 37 -6.40 -19.12 15.12
N GLU A 38 -7.44 -19.59 14.42
CA GLU A 38 -7.77 -19.11 13.07
C GLU A 38 -8.12 -17.63 13.04
N TRP A 39 -8.90 -17.14 14.01
CA TRP A 39 -9.24 -15.72 14.10
C TRP A 39 -8.01 -14.84 14.38
N SER A 40 -7.14 -15.26 15.29
CA SER A 40 -5.91 -14.52 15.62
C SER A 40 -4.91 -14.53 14.47
N TYR A 41 -4.89 -15.59 13.67
CA TYR A 41 -4.00 -15.69 12.50
C TYR A 41 -4.47 -14.79 11.35
N ALA A 42 -5.77 -14.75 11.10
CA ALA A 42 -6.35 -13.86 10.10
C ALA A 42 -6.15 -12.37 10.45
N GLU A 43 -6.33 -12.00 11.71
CA GLU A 43 -6.12 -10.63 12.19
C GLU A 43 -4.66 -10.20 12.08
N LYS A 44 -3.71 -11.05 12.50
CA LYS A 44 -2.28 -10.76 12.37
C LYS A 44 -1.82 -10.67 10.92
N THR A 45 -2.33 -11.54 10.05
CA THR A 45 -2.00 -11.53 8.63
C THR A 45 -2.51 -10.27 7.96
N ASN A 46 -3.74 -9.86 8.26
CA ASN A 46 -4.30 -8.62 7.74
C ASN A 46 -3.56 -7.38 8.25
N ALA A 47 -3.22 -7.33 9.54
CA ALA A 47 -2.44 -6.23 10.12
C ALA A 47 -1.05 -6.11 9.47
N ASN A 48 -0.37 -7.23 9.24
CA ASN A 48 0.92 -7.24 8.56
C ASN A 48 0.82 -6.79 7.10
N LEU A 49 -0.23 -7.21 6.37
CA LEU A 49 -0.49 -6.75 5.00
C LEU A 49 -0.75 -5.24 4.94
N VAL A 50 -1.59 -4.72 5.83
CA VAL A 50 -1.87 -3.28 5.92
C VAL A 50 -0.57 -2.51 6.20
N SER A 51 0.22 -2.92 7.20
CA SER A 51 1.49 -2.28 7.52
C SER A 51 2.48 -2.31 6.35
N THR A 52 2.56 -3.43 5.63
CA THR A 52 3.44 -3.54 4.44
C THR A 52 2.98 -2.62 3.31
N LEU A 53 1.65 -2.52 3.10
CA LEU A 53 1.08 -1.62 2.11
C LEU A 53 1.27 -0.14 2.48
N GLU A 54 1.08 0.21 3.75
CA GLU A 54 1.34 1.57 4.26
C GLU A 54 2.80 1.97 4.06
N GLN A 55 3.75 1.10 4.42
CA GLN A 55 5.16 1.35 4.20
C GLN A 55 5.52 1.47 2.72
N GLY A 56 4.95 0.60 1.88
CA GLY A 56 5.14 0.64 0.43
C GLY A 56 4.62 1.93 -0.20
N LEU A 57 3.42 2.37 0.22
CA LEU A 57 2.83 3.63 -0.22
C LEU A 57 3.65 4.84 0.26
N ALA A 58 4.02 4.88 1.53
CA ALA A 58 4.82 5.97 2.07
C ALA A 58 6.17 6.10 1.35
N TRP A 59 6.85 4.97 1.10
CA TRP A 59 8.09 4.95 0.34
C TRP A 59 7.91 5.39 -1.11
N SER A 60 6.82 4.96 -1.77
CA SER A 60 6.47 5.39 -3.12
C SER A 60 6.28 6.90 -3.20
N LEU A 61 5.48 7.47 -2.28
CA LEU A 61 5.19 8.89 -2.24
C LEU A 61 6.46 9.72 -1.99
N ASP A 62 7.29 9.35 -0.99
CA ASP A 62 8.57 10.01 -0.72
C ASP A 62 9.50 9.97 -1.94
N SER A 63 9.50 8.85 -2.67
CA SER A 63 10.29 8.69 -3.88
C SER A 63 9.82 9.58 -5.03
N TYR A 64 8.49 9.75 -5.18
CA TYR A 64 7.91 10.66 -6.16
C TYR A 64 8.22 12.11 -5.81
N ASP A 65 8.07 12.49 -4.55
CA ASP A 65 8.33 13.83 -4.07
C ASP A 65 9.78 14.26 -4.36
N LYS A 66 10.74 13.43 -3.98
CA LYS A 66 12.16 13.65 -4.29
C LYS A 66 12.45 13.75 -5.78
N SER A 67 11.75 12.98 -6.60
CA SER A 67 11.89 13.03 -8.06
C SER A 67 11.36 14.33 -8.62
N LEU A 68 10.21 14.81 -8.13
CA LEU A 68 9.62 16.09 -8.51
C LEU A 68 10.47 17.27 -8.04
N GLU A 69 11.04 17.21 -6.83
CA GLU A 69 12.01 18.21 -6.36
C GLU A 69 13.23 18.30 -7.30
N GLY A 70 13.69 17.17 -7.83
CA GLY A 70 14.73 17.12 -8.84
C GLY A 70 14.32 17.89 -10.10
N VAL A 71 13.12 17.65 -10.62
CA VAL A 71 12.57 18.37 -11.78
C VAL A 71 12.50 19.86 -11.50
N VAL A 72 11.93 20.27 -10.35
CA VAL A 72 11.81 21.67 -9.95
C VAL A 72 13.17 22.34 -9.89
N ARG A 73 14.18 21.67 -9.35
CA ARG A 73 15.55 22.19 -9.27
C ARG A 73 16.14 22.43 -10.64
N GLU A 74 15.99 21.50 -11.58
CA GLU A 74 16.54 21.62 -12.92
C GLU A 74 15.80 22.67 -13.76
N VAL A 75 14.48 22.74 -13.71
CA VAL A 75 13.72 23.77 -14.46
C VAL A 75 13.94 25.19 -13.89
N SER A 76 14.37 25.30 -12.63
CA SER A 76 14.70 26.59 -12.01
C SER A 76 16.06 27.15 -12.45
N ARG A 77 16.86 26.37 -13.18
CA ARG A 77 18.17 26.78 -13.67
C ARG A 77 18.05 27.41 -15.05
N PRO A 78 18.42 28.70 -15.24
CA PRO A 78 18.32 29.38 -16.53
C PRO A 78 19.09 28.67 -17.65
N GLU A 79 20.23 28.04 -17.30
CA GLU A 79 21.10 27.37 -18.27
C GLU A 79 20.39 26.19 -18.96
N VAL A 80 19.49 25.53 -18.25
CA VAL A 80 18.72 24.38 -18.77
C VAL A 80 17.82 24.80 -19.94
N TRP A 81 17.28 26.01 -19.89
CA TRP A 81 16.42 26.54 -20.95
C TRP A 81 17.18 26.92 -22.22
N ALA A 82 18.49 27.16 -22.13
CA ALA A 82 19.36 27.41 -23.28
C ALA A 82 19.76 26.11 -24.02
N LEU A 83 19.52 24.92 -23.43
CA LEU A 83 19.84 23.64 -24.06
C LEU A 83 18.87 23.30 -25.20
N PRO A 84 19.35 22.56 -26.22
CA PRO A 84 18.47 21.95 -27.23
C PRO A 84 17.38 21.10 -26.56
N PRO A 85 16.18 20.97 -27.17
CA PRO A 85 15.03 20.29 -26.56
C PRO A 85 15.33 18.87 -26.08
N GLU A 86 16.10 18.10 -26.85
CA GLU A 86 16.47 16.73 -26.49
C GLU A 86 17.34 16.65 -25.22
N LEU A 87 18.34 17.53 -25.11
CA LEU A 87 19.23 17.58 -23.95
C LEU A 87 18.49 18.12 -22.74
N ARG A 88 17.68 19.15 -22.92
CA ARG A 88 16.81 19.70 -21.87
C ARG A 88 15.88 18.65 -21.29
N SER A 89 15.19 17.90 -22.12
CA SER A 89 14.31 16.81 -21.66
C SER A 89 15.06 15.73 -20.88
N ARG A 90 16.28 15.40 -21.29
CA ARG A 90 17.12 14.42 -20.56
C ARG A 90 17.60 14.94 -19.22
N VAL A 91 17.94 16.22 -19.13
CA VAL A 91 18.42 16.83 -17.89
C VAL A 91 17.27 16.99 -16.88
N VAL A 92 16.11 17.46 -17.35
CA VAL A 92 14.95 17.73 -16.49
C VAL A 92 14.26 16.41 -16.07
N PHE A 93 14.09 15.49 -17.01
CA PHE A 93 13.44 14.20 -16.75
C PHE A 93 14.45 13.07 -16.76
N ASP A 94 15.18 12.93 -15.68
CA ASP A 94 16.15 11.87 -15.49
C ASP A 94 15.49 10.48 -15.66
N SER A 95 16.28 9.50 -16.05
CA SER A 95 15.87 8.10 -16.20
C SER A 95 15.20 7.52 -14.95
N SER A 96 15.52 8.05 -13.78
CA SER A 96 14.92 7.66 -12.51
C SER A 96 13.41 7.91 -12.43
N LEU A 97 12.90 8.97 -13.07
CA LEU A 97 11.47 9.29 -13.16
C LEU A 97 10.70 8.28 -14.02
N ARG A 98 11.31 7.84 -15.13
CA ARG A 98 10.69 6.89 -16.07
C ARG A 98 10.66 5.47 -15.53
N ALA A 99 11.68 5.09 -14.77
CA ALA A 99 11.82 3.72 -14.25
C ALA A 99 10.82 3.37 -13.13
N ARG A 100 10.15 4.36 -12.54
CA ARG A 100 9.31 4.18 -11.34
C ARG A 100 7.81 4.07 -11.62
N GLY A 101 7.39 4.01 -12.89
CA GLY A 101 5.96 3.92 -13.21
C GLY A 101 5.17 5.18 -12.84
N ALA A 102 5.85 6.29 -12.55
CA ALA A 102 5.21 7.59 -12.50
C ALA A 102 4.64 7.87 -13.90
N GLY A 103 3.38 8.24 -13.97
CA GLY A 103 2.76 8.68 -15.22
C GLY A 103 3.53 9.86 -15.83
N ASP A 104 2.96 10.49 -16.84
CA ASP A 104 3.58 11.65 -17.47
C ASP A 104 3.76 12.80 -16.48
N VAL A 105 4.99 13.26 -16.32
CA VAL A 105 5.30 14.48 -15.56
C VAL A 105 5.26 15.67 -16.50
N LEU A 106 4.49 16.69 -16.12
CA LEU A 106 4.29 17.90 -16.90
C LEU A 106 4.91 19.10 -16.19
N VAL A 107 5.60 19.94 -16.94
CA VAL A 107 6.05 21.26 -16.46
C VAL A 107 5.12 22.29 -17.08
N LEU A 108 4.52 23.12 -16.22
CA LEU A 108 3.59 24.17 -16.61
C LEU A 108 4.23 25.55 -16.44
N ASP A 109 3.86 26.47 -17.32
CA ASP A 109 4.18 27.88 -17.10
C ASP A 109 3.17 28.56 -16.13
N ALA A 110 3.43 29.84 -15.81
CA ALA A 110 2.56 30.60 -14.91
C ALA A 110 1.12 30.80 -15.45
N GLN A 111 0.89 30.53 -16.73
CA GLN A 111 -0.41 30.60 -17.38
C GLN A 111 -1.08 29.21 -17.51
N GLY A 112 -0.48 28.18 -16.92
CA GLY A 112 -1.00 26.81 -16.94
C GLY A 112 -0.79 26.07 -18.27
N ARG A 113 0.05 26.57 -19.17
CA ARG A 113 0.38 25.89 -20.43
C ARG A 113 1.48 24.87 -20.21
N VAL A 114 1.37 23.71 -20.85
CA VAL A 114 2.40 22.68 -20.81
C VAL A 114 3.61 23.14 -21.62
N VAL A 115 4.75 23.32 -20.99
CA VAL A 115 6.02 23.73 -21.62
C VAL A 115 6.98 22.56 -21.81
N MET A 116 6.88 21.53 -20.96
CA MET A 116 7.65 20.28 -21.09
C MET A 116 6.83 19.08 -20.61
N GLU A 117 7.13 17.91 -21.16
CA GLU A 117 6.46 16.65 -20.87
C GLU A 117 7.49 15.50 -20.85
N SER A 118 7.45 14.63 -19.84
CA SER A 118 8.45 13.56 -19.67
C SER A 118 8.36 12.48 -20.77
N GLY A 119 7.17 12.28 -21.32
CA GLY A 119 6.88 11.27 -22.34
C GLY A 119 7.13 11.72 -23.77
N SER A 120 7.32 13.04 -24.04
CA SER A 120 7.40 13.58 -25.41
C SER A 120 8.32 14.79 -25.49
N LEU A 121 9.05 14.91 -26.60
CA LEU A 121 9.82 16.11 -26.92
C LEU A 121 8.92 17.25 -27.45
N ALA A 122 7.74 16.92 -27.95
CA ALA A 122 6.73 17.87 -28.36
C ALA A 122 5.60 17.89 -27.30
N PRO A 123 5.63 18.86 -26.37
CA PRO A 123 4.64 18.90 -25.31
C PRO A 123 3.23 19.11 -25.86
N ARG A 124 2.26 18.49 -25.21
CA ARG A 124 0.84 18.61 -25.60
C ARG A 124 0.38 20.08 -25.52
N ARG A 125 -0.35 20.53 -26.52
CA ARG A 125 -0.87 21.92 -26.59
C ARG A 125 -2.17 22.05 -25.77
N VAL A 126 -2.06 21.90 -24.45
CA VAL A 126 -3.18 21.99 -23.51
C VAL A 126 -2.88 23.05 -22.47
N ASN A 127 -3.91 23.79 -22.09
CA ASN A 127 -3.87 24.70 -20.95
C ASN A 127 -4.62 24.04 -19.78
N LEU A 128 -3.99 23.97 -18.63
CA LEU A 128 -4.48 23.33 -17.41
C LEU A 128 -4.72 24.35 -16.28
N ALA A 129 -4.85 25.64 -16.64
CA ALA A 129 -5.08 26.73 -15.68
C ALA A 129 -6.42 26.65 -14.96
N ASP A 130 -7.37 25.90 -15.49
CA ASP A 130 -8.70 25.64 -14.93
C ASP A 130 -8.74 24.45 -13.96
N ARG A 131 -7.63 23.73 -13.80
CA ARG A 131 -7.57 22.55 -12.95
C ARG A 131 -7.41 22.90 -11.48
N ASP A 132 -8.11 22.15 -10.63
CA ASP A 132 -8.15 22.38 -9.18
C ASP A 132 -6.76 22.41 -8.54
N TYR A 133 -5.86 21.50 -8.96
CA TYR A 133 -4.48 21.47 -8.45
C TYR A 133 -3.68 22.73 -8.87
N PHE A 134 -3.91 23.28 -10.08
CA PHE A 134 -3.22 24.49 -10.52
C PHE A 134 -3.76 25.72 -9.77
N LEU A 135 -5.09 25.79 -9.58
CA LEU A 135 -5.74 26.87 -8.84
C LEU A 135 -5.28 26.85 -7.37
N ALA A 136 -5.28 25.68 -6.74
CA ALA A 136 -4.83 25.50 -5.37
C ALA A 136 -3.36 25.95 -5.17
N PHE A 137 -2.48 25.55 -6.10
CA PHE A 137 -1.07 25.97 -6.06
C PHE A 137 -0.91 27.48 -6.23
N ARG A 138 -1.68 28.10 -7.11
CA ARG A 138 -1.67 29.54 -7.35
C ARG A 138 -2.17 30.34 -6.15
N GLU A 139 -3.16 29.83 -5.42
CA GLU A 139 -3.78 30.50 -4.26
C GLU A 139 -2.93 30.35 -2.99
N HIS A 140 -2.37 29.16 -2.76
CA HIS A 140 -1.69 28.86 -1.50
C HIS A 140 -0.15 28.97 -1.59
N GLY A 141 0.39 29.25 -2.77
CA GLY A 141 1.84 29.32 -2.96
C GLY A 141 2.54 27.98 -2.66
N LYS A 142 3.82 28.04 -2.31
CA LYS A 142 4.71 26.88 -2.06
C LYS A 142 4.41 26.12 -0.75
N GLN A 143 3.19 26.02 -0.30
CA GLN A 143 2.86 25.07 0.76
C GLN A 143 2.72 23.70 0.12
N GLY A 144 3.63 22.81 0.51
CA GLY A 144 3.97 21.50 0.00
C GLY A 144 2.85 20.57 -0.45
N PRO A 145 3.18 19.29 -0.72
CA PRO A 145 2.22 18.34 -1.29
C PRO A 145 1.00 18.19 -0.38
N PHE A 146 -0.17 18.18 -1.01
CA PHE A 146 -1.46 17.95 -0.36
C PHE A 146 -1.57 16.54 0.18
#